data_21ddb701345d57f23f21baba4b76f382
#
_entry.id   21ddb701345d57f23f21baba4b76f382
#
_cell.length_a   1.000
_cell.length_b   1.000
_cell.length_c   1.000
_cell.angle_alpha   90.00
_cell.angle_beta   90.00
_cell.angle_gamma   90.00
#
_symmetry.space_group_name_H-M   'P 1'
#
loop_
_entity.id
_entity.type
_entity.pdbx_description
1 polymer ?
#
loop_
_entity_poly.entity_id
_entity_poly.type
_entity_poly.pdbx_seq_one_letter_code
_entity_poly.pdbx_strand_id
1 'polypeptide(L)'
;SVTFSLKAMQMNIWKGGSMVEGAVGMIADEIIHSDADLIFLNELRNFQGENFILYMVKELRRRGYIYYGEKSSLAVGVLSRFPIESQEVVFPCAKNEKGAILRVVMAVGGHKVAAYAAHLDYRHYACYLPRGYDGSSWEKMAAPVVDETEILAMNRKSYREETISTFLRRSQSDIAQGFVVLLAGDFNEPSHLDWTARTKNLWEHNGAIVNWPCSSMLYEKGFRDAYRTVYPNPVTHPGFTFPAGNRAVAVDK
;
A
#
# COMPACT_ATOMS: atom_id res chain seq x y z
N SER A 1 -23.90 15.70 -13.12
CA SER A 1 -22.77 15.22 -12.29
C SER A 1 -21.47 15.78 -12.86
N VAL A 2 -20.70 16.46 -12.06
CA VAL A 2 -19.36 16.89 -12.46
C VAL A 2 -18.46 15.67 -12.30
N THR A 3 -17.93 15.16 -13.41
CA THR A 3 -16.94 14.08 -13.41
C THR A 3 -15.56 14.70 -13.42
N PHE A 4 -14.68 14.30 -12.50
CA PHE A 4 -13.27 14.65 -12.54
C PHE A 4 -12.42 13.38 -12.69
N SER A 5 -11.25 13.54 -13.27
CA SER A 5 -10.26 12.47 -13.38
C SER A 5 -9.15 12.70 -12.36
N LEU A 6 -8.72 11.66 -11.70
CA LEU A 6 -7.62 11.67 -10.73
C LEU A 6 -6.70 10.49 -11.01
N LYS A 7 -5.44 10.79 -11.29
CA LYS A 7 -4.41 9.78 -11.52
C LYS A 7 -3.58 9.61 -10.26
N ALA A 8 -3.53 8.40 -9.74
CA ALA A 8 -2.78 8.06 -8.53
C ALA A 8 -1.65 7.08 -8.84
N MET A 9 -0.54 7.25 -8.14
CA MET A 9 0.62 6.36 -8.15
C MET A 9 0.95 5.95 -6.71
N GLN A 10 1.31 4.70 -6.50
CA GLN A 10 1.82 4.21 -5.22
C GLN A 10 3.19 3.57 -5.42
N MET A 11 4.13 3.84 -4.52
CA MET A 11 5.46 3.26 -4.56
C MET A 11 6.01 3.06 -3.14
N ASN A 12 6.49 1.83 -2.86
CA ASN A 12 7.41 1.59 -1.76
C ASN A 12 8.83 1.88 -2.26
N ILE A 13 9.53 2.81 -1.63
CA ILE A 13 10.84 3.29 -2.10
C ILE A 13 12.02 2.64 -1.39
N TRP A 14 11.78 1.54 -0.71
CA TRP A 14 12.76 0.69 -0.08
C TRP A 14 13.83 1.46 0.70
N LYS A 15 13.52 1.68 1.98
CA LYS A 15 14.40 2.41 2.91
C LYS A 15 14.83 3.81 2.42
N GLY A 16 13.86 4.55 1.87
CA GLY A 16 14.12 5.91 1.39
C GLY A 16 14.99 5.97 0.12
N GLY A 17 15.01 4.89 -0.65
CA GLY A 17 15.88 4.77 -1.82
C GLY A 17 17.35 4.47 -1.49
N SER A 18 17.70 4.26 -0.21
CA SER A 18 19.11 4.09 0.21
C SER A 18 19.75 2.77 -0.27
N MET A 19 18.94 1.84 -0.76
CA MET A 19 19.41 0.53 -1.25
C MET A 19 19.90 0.56 -2.70
N VAL A 20 19.67 1.65 -3.42
CA VAL A 20 20.09 1.81 -4.83
C VAL A 20 20.77 3.16 -4.99
N GLU A 21 21.94 3.17 -5.60
CA GLU A 21 22.66 4.42 -5.89
C GLU A 21 21.85 5.30 -6.85
N GLY A 22 21.74 6.59 -6.53
CA GLY A 22 20.97 7.55 -7.33
C GLY A 22 19.46 7.39 -7.28
N ALA A 23 18.93 6.52 -6.40
CA ALA A 23 17.51 6.18 -6.36
C ALA A 23 16.60 7.39 -6.15
N VAL A 24 17.00 8.38 -5.35
CA VAL A 24 16.15 9.56 -5.09
C VAL A 24 15.90 10.35 -6.37
N GLY A 25 16.90 10.49 -7.23
CA GLY A 25 16.75 11.06 -8.57
C GLY A 25 15.83 10.23 -9.46
N MET A 26 15.97 8.90 -9.44
CA MET A 26 15.12 7.98 -10.20
C MET A 26 13.67 8.01 -9.69
N ILE A 27 13.44 8.14 -8.38
CA ILE A 27 12.09 8.31 -7.82
C ILE A 27 11.44 9.59 -8.35
N ALA A 28 12.19 10.68 -8.40
CA ALA A 28 11.70 11.94 -9.00
C ALA A 28 11.37 11.76 -10.49
N ASP A 29 12.21 11.04 -11.24
CA ASP A 29 11.96 10.72 -12.65
C ASP A 29 10.65 9.92 -12.81
N GLU A 30 10.43 8.90 -11.99
CA GLU A 30 9.21 8.08 -12.03
C GLU A 30 7.96 8.88 -11.68
N ILE A 31 8.04 9.75 -10.67
CA ILE A 31 6.93 10.66 -10.33
C ILE A 31 6.57 11.54 -11.53
N ILE A 32 7.56 12.15 -12.17
CA ILE A 32 7.36 12.99 -13.35
C ILE A 32 6.81 12.17 -14.52
N HIS A 33 7.40 11.02 -14.80
CA HIS A 33 7.00 10.15 -15.89
C HIS A 33 5.56 9.61 -15.72
N SER A 34 5.16 9.32 -14.49
CA SER A 34 3.81 8.84 -14.19
C SER A 34 2.73 9.84 -14.53
N ASP A 35 3.05 11.12 -14.52
CA ASP A 35 2.10 12.22 -14.65
C ASP A 35 0.91 12.10 -13.66
N ALA A 36 1.16 11.56 -12.47
CA ALA A 36 0.13 11.33 -11.48
C ALA A 36 -0.19 12.60 -10.68
N ASP A 37 -1.45 12.73 -10.29
CA ASP A 37 -1.95 13.84 -9.47
C ASP A 37 -1.68 13.61 -7.98
N LEU A 38 -1.73 12.36 -7.55
CA LEU A 38 -1.44 11.91 -6.18
C LEU A 38 -0.35 10.84 -6.19
N ILE A 39 0.63 11.01 -5.32
CA ILE A 39 1.73 10.05 -5.13
C ILE A 39 1.72 9.58 -3.67
N PHE A 40 1.50 8.28 -3.47
CA PHE A 40 1.55 7.61 -2.18
C PHE A 40 2.91 6.93 -2.02
N LEU A 41 3.66 7.28 -0.99
CA LEU A 41 5.02 6.77 -0.78
C LEU A 41 5.13 6.06 0.56
N ASN A 42 5.84 4.93 0.55
CA ASN A 42 6.15 4.12 1.73
C ASN A 42 7.66 3.99 1.93
N GLU A 43 8.06 3.66 3.15
CA GLU A 43 9.44 3.51 3.59
C GLU A 43 10.27 4.78 3.40
N LEU A 44 9.67 5.92 3.70
CA LEU A 44 10.35 7.21 3.68
C LEU A 44 11.46 7.27 4.74
N ARG A 45 12.58 7.84 4.39
CA ARG A 45 13.68 8.20 5.29
C ARG A 45 14.18 9.60 4.94
N ASN A 46 14.72 10.30 5.92
CA ASN A 46 15.38 11.57 5.66
C ASN A 46 16.46 11.40 4.59
N PHE A 47 16.54 12.39 3.71
CA PHE A 47 17.56 12.45 2.67
C PHE A 47 18.34 13.77 2.82
N GLN A 48 19.66 13.68 2.87
CA GLN A 48 20.55 14.85 3.09
C GLN A 48 20.15 15.70 4.30
N GLY A 49 19.72 15.06 5.39
CA GLY A 49 19.32 15.73 6.63
C GLY A 49 17.91 16.34 6.59
N GLU A 50 17.18 16.20 5.51
CA GLU A 50 15.83 16.74 5.35
C GLU A 50 14.77 15.63 5.29
N ASN A 51 13.55 15.94 5.74
CA ASN A 51 12.39 15.07 5.53
C ASN A 51 12.20 14.78 4.04
N PHE A 52 11.99 13.53 3.67
CA PHE A 52 11.92 13.10 2.27
C PHE A 52 10.85 13.84 1.46
N ILE A 53 9.64 14.02 2.03
CA ILE A 53 8.54 14.71 1.33
C ILE A 53 8.93 16.16 1.04
N LEU A 54 9.49 16.87 2.01
CA LEU A 54 9.92 18.27 1.83
C LEU A 54 11.05 18.37 0.79
N TYR A 55 12.00 17.45 0.84
CA TYR A 55 13.05 17.37 -0.17
C TYR A 55 12.47 17.15 -1.56
N MET A 56 11.57 16.18 -1.71
CA MET A 56 11.00 15.83 -3.02
C MET A 56 10.13 16.96 -3.59
N VAL A 57 9.38 17.68 -2.76
CA VAL A 57 8.64 18.88 -3.18
C VAL A 57 9.58 19.91 -3.81
N LYS A 58 10.72 20.18 -3.18
CA LYS A 58 11.73 21.11 -3.70
C LYS A 58 12.37 20.62 -4.99
N GLU A 59 12.73 19.34 -5.03
CA GLU A 59 13.38 18.72 -6.19
C GLU A 59 12.45 18.71 -7.42
N LEU A 60 11.20 18.35 -7.24
CA LEU A 60 10.20 18.40 -8.31
C LEU A 60 9.98 19.82 -8.81
N ARG A 61 9.91 20.80 -7.90
CA ARG A 61 9.78 22.21 -8.25
C ARG A 61 11.00 22.70 -9.06
N ARG A 62 12.20 22.31 -8.66
CA ARG A 62 13.44 22.62 -9.39
C ARG A 62 13.39 22.10 -10.82
N ARG A 63 12.73 20.97 -11.06
CA ARG A 63 12.52 20.37 -12.38
C ARG A 63 11.29 20.92 -13.13
N GLY A 64 10.55 21.88 -12.55
CA GLY A 64 9.39 22.52 -13.17
C GLY A 64 8.04 21.89 -12.85
N TYR A 65 7.97 21.00 -11.85
CA TYR A 65 6.75 20.31 -11.45
C TYR A 65 6.32 20.72 -10.05
N ILE A 66 5.09 21.22 -9.93
CA ILE A 66 4.55 21.71 -8.66
C ILE A 66 3.75 20.59 -7.99
N TYR A 67 4.26 20.12 -6.87
CA TYR A 67 3.57 19.23 -5.93
C TYR A 67 3.56 19.86 -4.54
N TYR A 68 2.51 19.54 -3.79
CA TYR A 68 2.37 19.88 -2.39
C TYR A 68 2.60 18.62 -1.54
N GLY A 69 3.21 18.79 -0.39
CA GLY A 69 3.45 17.71 0.55
C GLY A 69 3.84 18.28 1.90
N GLU A 70 3.45 17.59 2.97
CA GLU A 70 3.74 18.02 4.33
C GLU A 70 4.61 16.99 5.05
N LYS A 71 5.43 17.48 5.97
CA LYS A 71 6.22 16.62 6.84
C LYS A 71 5.30 15.77 7.71
N SER A 72 5.62 14.49 7.81
CA SER A 72 4.98 13.54 8.73
C SER A 72 6.02 12.94 9.67
N SER A 73 5.57 12.54 10.86
CA SER A 73 6.38 11.72 11.78
C SER A 73 6.46 10.25 11.34
N LEU A 74 5.64 9.85 10.36
CA LEU A 74 5.58 8.49 9.82
C LEU A 74 6.52 8.32 8.63
N ALA A 75 6.85 7.06 8.34
CA ALA A 75 7.59 6.68 7.13
C ALA A 75 6.69 6.53 5.89
N VAL A 76 5.52 7.14 5.89
CA VAL A 76 4.60 7.23 4.77
C VAL A 76 4.26 8.68 4.48
N GLY A 77 3.95 9.01 3.24
CA GLY A 77 3.61 10.37 2.84
C GLY A 77 2.86 10.42 1.53
N VAL A 78 2.29 11.60 1.26
CA VAL A 78 1.56 11.90 0.03
C VAL A 78 2.12 13.16 -0.59
N LEU A 79 2.33 13.10 -1.92
CA LEU A 79 2.53 14.28 -2.75
C LEU A 79 1.27 14.50 -3.58
N SER A 80 0.85 15.74 -3.71
CA SER A 80 -0.38 16.12 -4.40
C SER A 80 -0.14 17.31 -5.33
N ARG A 81 -0.74 17.29 -6.53
CA ARG A 81 -0.83 18.48 -7.39
C ARG A 81 -1.82 19.52 -6.86
N PHE A 82 -2.64 19.15 -5.89
CA PHE A 82 -3.61 20.03 -5.26
C PHE A 82 -3.12 20.45 -3.88
N PRO A 83 -3.37 21.69 -3.44
CA PRO A 83 -3.01 22.12 -2.10
C PRO A 83 -3.58 21.19 -1.03
N ILE A 84 -2.77 20.89 -0.02
CA ILE A 84 -3.17 20.07 1.12
C ILE A 84 -3.91 20.96 2.12
N GLU A 85 -5.14 20.55 2.47
CA GLU A 85 -5.97 21.25 3.43
C GLU A 85 -5.73 20.77 4.86
N SER A 86 -5.51 19.48 5.04
CA SER A 86 -5.19 18.88 6.34
C SER A 86 -4.41 17.59 6.20
N GLN A 87 -3.66 17.26 7.26
CA GLN A 87 -2.93 16.00 7.38
C GLN A 87 -3.07 15.45 8.78
N GLU A 88 -3.32 14.15 8.91
CA GLU A 88 -3.59 13.48 10.17
C GLU A 88 -2.92 12.10 10.21
N VAL A 89 -2.25 11.80 11.33
CA VAL A 89 -1.79 10.46 11.64
C VAL A 89 -2.98 9.65 12.14
N VAL A 90 -3.34 8.60 11.41
CA VAL A 90 -4.47 7.72 11.73
C VAL A 90 -4.00 6.50 12.51
N PHE A 91 -2.85 5.93 12.12
CA PHE A 91 -2.22 4.81 12.77
C PHE A 91 -0.68 4.93 12.64
N PRO A 92 0.13 4.63 13.65
CA PRO A 92 -0.26 4.05 14.95
C PRO A 92 -0.94 5.07 15.86
N CYS A 93 -1.88 4.56 16.69
CA CYS A 93 -2.50 5.37 17.74
C CYS A 93 -1.58 5.60 18.94
N ALA A 94 -0.48 4.86 19.03
CA ALA A 94 0.58 4.94 20.03
C ALA A 94 1.94 4.81 19.37
N LYS A 95 3.04 4.99 20.11
CA LYS A 95 4.44 4.86 19.64
C LYS A 95 4.78 3.40 19.26
N ASN A 96 4.10 2.89 18.27
CA ASN A 96 4.22 1.52 17.82
C ASN A 96 4.43 1.51 16.30
N GLU A 97 5.63 1.16 15.86
CA GLU A 97 6.01 1.14 14.44
C GLU A 97 5.51 -0.09 13.67
N LYS A 98 4.45 -0.75 14.18
CA LYS A 98 3.90 -1.97 13.58
C LYS A 98 2.85 -1.68 12.50
N GLY A 99 3.07 -0.67 11.72
CA GLY A 99 2.21 -0.17 10.66
C GLY A 99 2.04 1.33 10.73
N ALA A 100 1.58 1.93 9.64
CA ALA A 100 1.37 3.36 9.53
C ALA A 100 0.21 3.67 8.59
N ILE A 101 -0.63 4.62 8.94
CA ILE A 101 -1.60 5.26 8.04
C ILE A 101 -1.58 6.76 8.25
N LEU A 102 -1.39 7.48 7.16
CA LEU A 102 -1.46 8.93 7.08
C LEU A 102 -2.67 9.32 6.22
N ARG A 103 -3.50 10.21 6.72
CA ARG A 103 -4.64 10.78 5.99
C ARG A 103 -4.30 12.18 5.54
N VAL A 104 -4.52 12.48 4.26
CA VAL A 104 -4.31 13.79 3.65
C VAL A 104 -5.56 14.21 2.91
N VAL A 105 -6.04 15.43 3.13
CA VAL A 105 -7.24 15.96 2.50
C VAL A 105 -6.89 17.08 1.53
N MET A 106 -7.50 17.04 0.36
CA MET A 106 -7.42 18.07 -0.67
C MET A 106 -8.76 18.27 -1.37
N ALA A 107 -8.94 19.41 -2.01
CA ALA A 107 -10.07 19.67 -2.89
C ALA A 107 -9.68 19.40 -4.34
N VAL A 108 -10.48 18.63 -5.05
CA VAL A 108 -10.28 18.27 -6.47
C VAL A 108 -11.60 18.38 -7.21
N GLY A 109 -11.69 19.25 -8.21
CA GLY A 109 -12.88 19.38 -9.06
C GLY A 109 -14.18 19.66 -8.30
N GLY A 110 -14.10 20.41 -7.19
CA GLY A 110 -15.24 20.70 -6.32
C GLY A 110 -15.59 19.60 -5.31
N HIS A 111 -14.84 18.51 -5.28
CA HIS A 111 -14.98 17.41 -4.32
C HIS A 111 -13.86 17.42 -3.28
N LYS A 112 -14.15 16.96 -2.08
CA LYS A 112 -13.10 16.63 -1.10
C LYS A 112 -12.61 15.21 -1.37
N VAL A 113 -11.30 15.06 -1.38
CA VAL A 113 -10.62 13.77 -1.48
C VAL A 113 -9.84 13.53 -0.19
N ALA A 114 -10.08 12.40 0.45
CA ALA A 114 -9.28 11.92 1.56
C ALA A 114 -8.38 10.78 1.06
N ALA A 115 -7.10 11.08 0.96
CA ALA A 115 -6.07 10.14 0.53
C ALA A 115 -5.37 9.54 1.75
N TYR A 116 -5.46 8.23 1.90
CA TYR A 116 -4.82 7.49 2.98
C TYR A 116 -3.62 6.72 2.44
N ALA A 117 -2.42 7.10 2.89
CA ALA A 117 -1.19 6.37 2.60
C ALA A 117 -0.93 5.36 3.71
N ALA A 118 -0.79 4.10 3.36
CA ALA A 118 -0.63 3.01 4.30
C ALA A 118 0.67 2.23 4.08
N HIS A 119 1.26 1.77 5.19
CA HIS A 119 2.29 0.74 5.19
C HIS A 119 1.98 -0.20 6.35
N LEU A 120 1.54 -1.43 6.05
CA LEU A 120 1.11 -2.37 7.06
C LEU A 120 2.30 -3.17 7.62
N ASP A 121 2.07 -3.82 8.76
CA ASP A 121 3.08 -4.60 9.46
C ASP A 121 3.68 -5.70 8.57
N TYR A 122 5.00 -5.70 8.40
CA TYR A 122 5.71 -6.70 7.58
C TYR A 122 5.95 -8.04 8.30
N ARG A 123 5.77 -8.06 9.63
CA ARG A 123 6.05 -9.25 10.43
C ARG A 123 4.96 -10.30 10.27
N HIS A 124 5.31 -11.54 10.64
CA HIS A 124 4.38 -12.67 10.48
C HIS A 124 3.82 -12.73 9.05
N TYR A 125 4.74 -12.78 8.10
CA TYR A 125 4.46 -12.72 6.67
C TYR A 125 3.90 -14.05 6.17
N ALA A 126 2.63 -14.31 6.50
CA ALA A 126 1.99 -15.62 6.39
C ALA A 126 1.86 -16.12 4.96
N CYS A 127 1.89 -15.25 3.95
CA CYS A 127 1.85 -15.65 2.54
C CYS A 127 3.10 -16.44 2.09
N TYR A 128 4.15 -16.50 2.91
CA TYR A 128 5.30 -17.37 2.65
C TYR A 128 5.09 -18.82 3.09
N LEU A 129 4.15 -19.09 3.99
CA LEU A 129 3.86 -20.45 4.47
C LEU A 129 3.53 -21.42 3.34
N PRO A 130 2.65 -21.10 2.38
CA PRO A 130 2.36 -21.98 1.25
C PRO A 130 3.56 -22.24 0.34
N ARG A 131 4.54 -21.34 0.32
CA ARG A 131 5.79 -21.50 -0.41
C ARG A 131 6.82 -22.36 0.31
N GLY A 132 6.56 -22.74 1.56
CA GLY A 132 7.47 -23.51 2.38
C GLY A 132 8.52 -22.69 3.13
N TYR A 133 8.23 -21.42 3.42
CA TYR A 133 9.08 -20.54 4.22
C TYR A 133 8.32 -20.02 5.44
N ASP A 134 9.00 -19.95 6.58
CA ASP A 134 8.45 -19.33 7.79
C ASP A 134 8.36 -17.82 7.62
N GLY A 135 7.19 -17.25 7.90
CA GLY A 135 6.93 -15.83 7.69
C GLY A 135 7.54 -14.90 8.75
N SER A 136 8.20 -15.45 9.78
CA SER A 136 8.87 -14.66 10.82
C SER A 136 10.40 -14.76 10.73
N SER A 137 10.93 -15.97 10.59
CA SER A 137 12.37 -16.22 10.46
C SER A 137 12.90 -16.15 9.03
N TRP A 138 12.01 -16.28 8.03
CA TRP A 138 12.33 -16.39 6.60
C TRP A 138 13.08 -17.68 6.23
N GLU A 139 13.17 -18.61 7.16
CA GLU A 139 13.86 -19.90 6.96
C GLU A 139 12.99 -20.87 6.18
N LYS A 140 13.64 -21.71 5.38
CA LYS A 140 12.96 -22.78 4.65
C LYS A 140 12.43 -23.82 5.62
N MET A 141 11.17 -24.19 5.47
CA MET A 141 10.48 -25.21 6.24
C MET A 141 10.64 -26.60 5.60
N ALA A 142 10.35 -27.66 6.37
CA ALA A 142 10.36 -29.02 5.86
C ALA A 142 9.30 -29.27 4.78
N ALA A 143 8.16 -28.61 4.87
CA ALA A 143 7.08 -28.68 3.89
C ALA A 143 6.28 -27.36 3.86
N PRO A 144 5.62 -27.03 2.73
CA PRO A 144 4.64 -25.95 2.68
C PRO A 144 3.48 -26.16 3.65
N VAL A 145 2.99 -25.07 4.23
CA VAL A 145 1.74 -25.03 5.00
C VAL A 145 0.67 -24.45 4.09
N VAL A 146 -0.37 -25.23 3.80
CA VAL A 146 -1.44 -24.88 2.85
C VAL A 146 -2.82 -24.82 3.49
N ASP A 147 -2.93 -25.19 4.74
CA ASP A 147 -4.17 -25.06 5.52
C ASP A 147 -4.46 -23.60 5.83
N GLU A 148 -5.63 -23.12 5.42
CA GLU A 148 -6.04 -21.73 5.59
C GLU A 148 -6.07 -21.33 7.07
N THR A 149 -6.50 -22.22 7.95
CA THR A 149 -6.61 -21.94 9.39
C THR A 149 -5.24 -21.67 10.01
N GLU A 150 -4.24 -22.46 9.64
CA GLU A 150 -2.85 -22.28 10.12
C GLU A 150 -2.25 -20.99 9.52
N ILE A 151 -2.46 -20.74 8.24
CA ILE A 151 -1.97 -19.52 7.57
C ILE A 151 -2.55 -18.29 8.24
N LEU A 152 -3.86 -18.24 8.44
CA LEU A 152 -4.53 -17.11 9.07
C LEU A 152 -4.21 -16.98 10.56
N ALA A 153 -3.92 -18.08 11.26
CA ALA A 153 -3.46 -18.02 12.64
C ALA A 153 -2.10 -17.32 12.77
N MET A 154 -1.18 -17.56 11.84
CA MET A 154 0.07 -16.80 11.78
C MET A 154 -0.17 -15.34 11.39
N ASN A 155 -1.00 -15.10 10.39
CA ASN A 155 -1.30 -13.76 9.91
C ASN A 155 -1.85 -12.85 11.03
N ARG A 156 -2.72 -13.38 11.88
CA ARG A 156 -3.32 -12.66 13.02
C ARG A 156 -2.33 -12.24 14.11
N LYS A 157 -1.11 -12.75 14.11
CA LYS A 157 -0.05 -12.27 15.02
C LYS A 157 0.50 -10.90 14.63
N SER A 158 0.25 -10.45 13.41
CA SER A 158 0.60 -9.10 12.93
C SER A 158 -0.45 -8.08 13.36
N TYR A 159 -0.15 -6.79 13.15
CA TYR A 159 -1.08 -5.68 13.38
C TYR A 159 -1.83 -5.24 12.12
N ARG A 160 -1.81 -6.03 11.05
CA ARG A 160 -2.42 -5.62 9.77
C ARG A 160 -3.94 -5.47 9.88
N GLU A 161 -4.61 -6.40 10.54
CA GLU A 161 -6.06 -6.35 10.71
C GLU A 161 -6.49 -5.15 11.56
N GLU A 162 -5.78 -4.86 12.66
CA GLU A 162 -6.06 -3.68 13.49
C GLU A 162 -5.84 -2.38 12.72
N THR A 163 -4.81 -2.33 11.88
CA THR A 163 -4.51 -1.16 11.05
C THR A 163 -5.66 -0.90 10.08
N ILE A 164 -6.14 -1.91 9.38
CA ILE A 164 -7.29 -1.79 8.46
C ILE A 164 -8.60 -1.49 9.22
N SER A 165 -8.82 -2.10 10.37
CA SER A 165 -9.98 -1.77 11.22
C SER A 165 -9.98 -0.29 11.62
N THR A 166 -8.82 0.24 11.95
CA THR A 166 -8.67 1.66 12.30
C THR A 166 -8.95 2.57 11.10
N PHE A 167 -8.42 2.22 9.92
CA PHE A 167 -8.75 2.90 8.68
C PHE A 167 -10.25 2.90 8.41
N LEU A 168 -10.90 1.75 8.50
CA LEU A 168 -12.33 1.61 8.25
C LEU A 168 -13.17 2.48 9.19
N ARG A 169 -12.82 2.53 10.48
CA ARG A 169 -13.51 3.42 11.43
C ARG A 169 -13.31 4.88 11.08
N ARG A 170 -12.07 5.29 10.77
CA ARG A 170 -11.77 6.69 10.47
C ARG A 170 -12.41 7.16 9.16
N SER A 171 -12.40 6.33 8.14
CA SER A 171 -12.92 6.68 6.81
C SER A 171 -14.45 6.76 6.75
N GLN A 172 -15.17 6.18 7.70
CA GLN A 172 -16.63 6.29 7.76
C GLN A 172 -17.10 7.74 7.82
N SER A 173 -16.43 8.58 8.59
CA SER A 173 -16.74 10.00 8.70
C SER A 173 -16.53 10.73 7.36
N ASP A 174 -15.47 10.42 6.64
CA ASP A 174 -15.20 10.99 5.32
C ASP A 174 -16.29 10.59 4.31
N ILE A 175 -16.62 9.31 4.28
CA ILE A 175 -17.66 8.77 3.40
C ILE A 175 -19.01 9.41 3.71
N ALA A 176 -19.37 9.53 4.99
CA ALA A 176 -20.63 10.16 5.42
C ALA A 176 -20.72 11.63 5.01
N GLN A 177 -19.59 12.33 4.90
CA GLN A 177 -19.50 13.70 4.42
C GLN A 177 -19.43 13.82 2.88
N GLY A 178 -19.46 12.70 2.17
CA GLY A 178 -19.40 12.68 0.72
C GLY A 178 -18.00 12.84 0.13
N PHE A 179 -16.94 12.61 0.92
CA PHE A 179 -15.57 12.62 0.41
C PHE A 179 -15.33 11.40 -0.49
N VAL A 180 -14.50 11.61 -1.49
CA VAL A 180 -13.88 10.50 -2.23
C VAL A 180 -12.74 9.96 -1.36
N VAL A 181 -12.80 8.69 -1.00
CA VAL A 181 -11.80 8.05 -0.15
C VAL A 181 -10.92 7.12 -0.97
N LEU A 182 -9.61 7.33 -0.90
CA LEU A 182 -8.59 6.50 -1.52
C LEU A 182 -7.69 5.92 -0.43
N LEU A 183 -7.41 4.62 -0.52
CA LEU A 183 -6.40 3.93 0.29
C LEU A 183 -5.37 3.32 -0.65
N ALA A 184 -4.12 3.66 -0.47
CA ALA A 184 -3.02 3.09 -1.23
C ALA A 184 -1.79 2.90 -0.34
N GLY A 185 -1.04 1.83 -0.59
CA GLY A 185 0.17 1.53 0.16
C GLY A 185 0.63 0.10 0.01
N ASP A 186 1.64 -0.25 0.78
CA ASP A 186 2.16 -1.60 0.90
C ASP A 186 1.44 -2.31 2.05
N PHE A 187 0.62 -3.29 1.73
CA PHE A 187 -0.20 -4.00 2.71
C PHE A 187 0.58 -5.11 3.42
N ASN A 188 1.70 -5.56 2.88
CA ASN A 188 2.41 -6.75 3.38
C ASN A 188 1.48 -7.97 3.56
N GLU A 189 0.43 -8.00 2.77
CA GLU A 189 -0.57 -9.07 2.73
C GLU A 189 -1.18 -9.12 1.33
N PRO A 190 -1.35 -10.31 0.74
CA PRO A 190 -2.00 -10.46 -0.56
C PRO A 190 -3.49 -10.08 -0.52
N SER A 191 -4.09 -9.96 -1.70
CA SER A 191 -5.53 -9.82 -1.83
C SER A 191 -6.22 -11.18 -1.81
N HIS A 192 -7.35 -11.27 -1.09
CA HIS A 192 -8.21 -12.45 -1.13
C HIS A 192 -8.72 -12.76 -2.55
N LEU A 193 -8.78 -11.75 -3.43
CA LEU A 193 -9.21 -11.90 -4.82
C LEU A 193 -8.19 -12.65 -5.69
N ASP A 194 -6.95 -12.82 -5.20
CA ASP A 194 -5.86 -13.45 -5.93
C ASP A 194 -5.54 -14.87 -5.43
N TRP A 195 -6.03 -15.25 -4.24
CA TRP A 195 -5.79 -16.54 -3.61
C TRP A 195 -7.05 -17.41 -3.61
N THR A 196 -7.54 -17.72 -4.81
CA THR A 196 -8.80 -18.41 -5.05
C THR A 196 -8.59 -19.82 -5.59
N ALA A 197 -9.68 -20.57 -5.75
CA ALA A 197 -9.64 -21.89 -6.38
C ALA A 197 -9.02 -21.87 -7.78
N ARG A 198 -9.10 -20.74 -8.51
CA ARG A 198 -8.53 -20.61 -9.86
C ARG A 198 -7.01 -20.44 -9.85
N THR A 199 -6.44 -19.94 -8.77
CA THR A 199 -5.02 -19.62 -8.65
C THR A 199 -4.26 -20.56 -7.71
N LYS A 200 -4.94 -21.47 -7.02
CA LYS A 200 -4.37 -22.31 -5.96
C LYS A 200 -3.15 -23.14 -6.39
N ASN A 201 -3.04 -23.49 -7.66
CA ASN A 201 -1.92 -24.29 -8.19
C ASN A 201 -0.92 -23.46 -9.00
N LEU A 202 -1.03 -22.13 -8.95
CA LEU A 202 -0.14 -21.20 -9.63
C LEU A 202 0.79 -20.52 -8.62
N TRP A 203 1.92 -20.01 -9.09
CA TRP A 203 2.85 -19.11 -8.37
C TRP A 203 3.24 -19.59 -6.96
N GLU A 204 3.46 -20.88 -6.81
CA GLU A 204 3.81 -21.51 -5.52
C GLU A 204 2.74 -21.36 -4.43
N HIS A 205 1.48 -21.19 -4.79
CA HIS A 205 0.38 -21.28 -3.81
C HIS A 205 0.20 -22.72 -3.27
N ASN A 206 0.69 -23.73 -4.01
CA ASN A 206 0.73 -25.15 -3.60
C ASN A 206 -0.60 -25.70 -3.12
N GLY A 207 -1.70 -25.28 -3.73
CA GLY A 207 -3.06 -25.73 -3.41
C GLY A 207 -3.78 -24.83 -2.39
N ALA A 208 -3.12 -23.85 -1.80
CA ALA A 208 -3.74 -22.97 -0.82
C ALA A 208 -4.79 -22.05 -1.46
N ILE A 209 -5.91 -21.93 -0.76
CA ILE A 209 -6.94 -20.90 -0.99
C ILE A 209 -7.04 -20.12 0.32
N VAL A 210 -6.87 -18.80 0.26
CA VAL A 210 -6.81 -17.98 1.48
C VAL A 210 -7.68 -16.74 1.32
N ASN A 211 -8.62 -16.56 2.24
CA ASN A 211 -9.42 -15.36 2.33
C ASN A 211 -8.67 -14.30 3.17
N TRP A 212 -7.68 -13.66 2.57
CA TRP A 212 -6.84 -12.67 3.25
C TRP A 212 -7.67 -11.56 3.87
N PRO A 213 -7.52 -11.30 5.19
CA PRO A 213 -8.47 -10.49 5.93
C PRO A 213 -8.45 -9.01 5.57
N CYS A 214 -7.30 -8.40 5.31
CA CYS A 214 -7.23 -6.95 5.05
C CYS A 214 -8.05 -6.56 3.82
N SER A 215 -7.84 -7.23 2.70
CA SER A 215 -8.60 -6.96 1.47
C SER A 215 -10.06 -7.40 1.58
N SER A 216 -10.36 -8.50 2.29
CA SER A 216 -11.71 -8.96 2.54
C SER A 216 -12.52 -7.96 3.37
N MET A 217 -11.96 -7.46 4.47
CA MET A 217 -12.58 -6.43 5.31
C MET A 217 -12.90 -5.15 4.53
N LEU A 218 -11.98 -4.71 3.67
CA LEU A 218 -12.19 -3.56 2.80
C LEU A 218 -13.33 -3.81 1.82
N TYR A 219 -13.33 -4.97 1.17
CA TYR A 219 -14.35 -5.34 0.20
C TYR A 219 -15.75 -5.40 0.82
N GLU A 220 -15.89 -6.01 1.99
CA GLU A 220 -17.13 -6.10 2.76
C GLU A 220 -17.70 -4.72 3.14
N LYS A 221 -16.84 -3.73 3.34
CA LYS A 221 -17.21 -2.34 3.63
C LYS A 221 -17.43 -1.46 2.39
N GLY A 222 -17.44 -2.06 1.21
CA GLY A 222 -17.76 -1.38 -0.04
C GLY A 222 -16.57 -0.79 -0.79
N PHE A 223 -15.35 -0.94 -0.28
CA PHE A 223 -14.16 -0.57 -1.04
C PHE A 223 -13.95 -1.54 -2.21
N ARG A 224 -13.32 -1.05 -3.26
CA ARG A 224 -13.01 -1.84 -4.45
C ARG A 224 -11.53 -1.74 -4.78
N ASP A 225 -10.94 -2.87 -5.12
CA ASP A 225 -9.59 -2.97 -5.66
C ASP A 225 -9.61 -2.43 -7.10
N ALA A 226 -8.90 -1.33 -7.32
CA ALA A 226 -8.89 -0.65 -8.62
C ALA A 226 -8.31 -1.53 -9.72
N TYR A 227 -7.22 -2.26 -9.44
CA TYR A 227 -6.61 -3.17 -10.41
C TYR A 227 -7.55 -4.31 -10.78
N ARG A 228 -8.16 -4.95 -9.77
CA ARG A 228 -9.08 -6.08 -9.98
C ARG A 228 -10.41 -5.65 -10.61
N THR A 229 -10.80 -4.40 -10.46
CA THR A 229 -11.96 -3.83 -11.16
C THR A 229 -11.72 -3.74 -12.68
N VAL A 230 -10.51 -3.33 -13.08
CA VAL A 230 -10.12 -3.25 -14.50
C VAL A 230 -9.76 -4.62 -15.06
N TYR A 231 -9.05 -5.44 -14.29
CA TYR A 231 -8.58 -6.76 -14.67
C TYR A 231 -9.13 -7.85 -13.75
N PRO A 232 -10.38 -8.27 -13.95
CA PRO A 232 -11.09 -9.15 -13.00
C PRO A 232 -10.55 -10.58 -12.93
N ASN A 233 -9.75 -11.00 -13.91
CA ASN A 233 -9.22 -12.36 -13.97
C ASN A 233 -7.78 -12.43 -13.42
N PRO A 234 -7.58 -12.98 -12.19
CA PRO A 234 -6.26 -13.04 -11.57
C PRO A 234 -5.29 -14.00 -12.28
N VAL A 235 -5.79 -14.93 -13.08
CA VAL A 235 -4.94 -15.90 -13.82
C VAL A 235 -4.25 -15.21 -15.00
N THR A 236 -4.98 -14.41 -15.76
CA THR A 236 -4.45 -13.73 -16.95
C THR A 236 -3.76 -12.40 -16.60
N HIS A 237 -4.19 -11.79 -15.50
CA HIS A 237 -3.65 -10.51 -15.02
C HIS A 237 -3.30 -10.61 -13.54
N PRO A 238 -2.20 -11.32 -13.20
CA PRO A 238 -1.75 -11.45 -11.83
C PRO A 238 -1.24 -10.14 -11.32
N GLY A 239 -1.71 -9.34 -10.58
CA GLY A 239 -1.26 -8.00 -10.21
C GLY A 239 -0.05 -8.01 -9.26
N PHE A 240 1.00 -8.72 -9.57
CA PHE A 240 2.20 -8.84 -8.73
C PHE A 240 2.95 -7.53 -8.61
N THR A 241 3.30 -7.16 -7.39
CA THR A 241 4.14 -6.02 -7.08
C THR A 241 5.40 -6.41 -6.32
N PHE A 242 5.38 -7.50 -5.55
CA PHE A 242 6.55 -7.99 -4.82
C PHE A 242 6.67 -9.53 -4.89
N PRO A 243 7.84 -10.07 -5.18
CA PRO A 243 8.95 -9.43 -5.91
C PRO A 243 8.61 -9.31 -7.40
N ALA A 244 8.46 -8.08 -7.89
CA ALA A 244 7.96 -7.80 -9.22
C ALA A 244 8.79 -8.43 -10.35
N GLY A 245 10.08 -8.63 -10.11
CA GLY A 245 11.01 -9.22 -11.10
C GLY A 245 10.93 -10.73 -11.24
N ASN A 246 10.23 -11.43 -10.38
CA ASN A 246 10.15 -12.90 -10.41
C ASN A 246 8.72 -13.40 -10.17
N ARG A 247 8.01 -13.65 -11.25
CA ARG A 247 6.62 -14.11 -11.23
C ARG A 247 6.43 -15.46 -10.54
N ALA A 248 7.45 -16.33 -10.52
CA ALA A 248 7.33 -17.65 -9.90
C ALA A 248 7.17 -17.57 -8.37
N VAL A 249 7.67 -16.49 -7.78
CA VAL A 249 7.68 -16.30 -6.32
C VAL A 249 6.94 -15.05 -5.86
N ALA A 250 6.35 -14.29 -6.77
CA ALA A 250 5.55 -13.11 -6.42
C ALA A 250 4.23 -13.54 -5.78
N VAL A 251 3.98 -13.10 -4.57
CA VAL A 251 2.87 -13.60 -3.74
C VAL A 251 1.96 -12.52 -3.20
N ASP A 252 2.34 -11.25 -3.26
CA ASP A 252 1.54 -10.12 -2.79
C ASP A 252 1.46 -8.96 -3.80
N LYS A 253 0.67 -7.97 -3.46
CA LYS A 253 0.46 -6.75 -4.23
C LYS A 253 0.91 -5.51 -3.49
#